data_76ed7e26c1b54b3a859b08a802efca85
#
_entry.id   76ed7e26c1b54b3a859b08a802efca85
#
_cell.length_a   1.000
_cell.length_b   1.000
_cell.length_c   1.000
_cell.angle_alpha   90.00
_cell.angle_beta   90.00
_cell.angle_gamma   90.00
#
_symmetry.space_group_name_H-M   'P 1'
#
loop_
_entity.id
_entity.type
_entity.pdbx_description
1 polymer ?
#
loop_
_entity_poly.entity_id
_entity_poly.type
_entity_poly.pdbx_seq_one_letter_code
_entity_poly.pdbx_strand_id
1 'polypeptide(L)'
;MAQPPVDTIPDLLQRSLPRELVMAVEEALTVGAQRAHAASKGMDEGHLSHVVGQLRHFHMNEAFHRALEMGEASPTAIRGNGIVSGRAGVFTLARFNIPDGFWINGRCSHTRRQMSYANKAIDPLP
;
A
#
# COMPACT_ATOMS: atom_id res chain seq x y z
N MET A 1 -35.12 -22.65 -7.95
CA MET A 1 -34.02 -22.46 -7.04
C MET A 1 -33.30 -21.16 -7.38
N ALA A 2 -33.26 -20.21 -6.45
CA ALA A 2 -32.56 -18.95 -6.70
C ALA A 2 -31.06 -19.21 -6.74
N GLN A 3 -30.36 -18.64 -7.72
CA GLN A 3 -28.91 -18.68 -7.73
C GLN A 3 -28.37 -17.84 -6.56
N PRO A 4 -27.28 -18.28 -5.89
CA PRO A 4 -26.68 -17.44 -4.87
C PRO A 4 -26.23 -16.11 -5.47
N PRO A 5 -26.36 -15.00 -4.75
CA PRO A 5 -25.92 -13.71 -5.27
C PRO A 5 -24.43 -13.76 -5.57
N VAL A 6 -24.03 -13.17 -6.71
CA VAL A 6 -22.62 -13.01 -7.05
C VAL A 6 -22.01 -11.95 -6.12
N ASP A 7 -20.87 -12.27 -5.52
CA ASP A 7 -20.18 -11.32 -4.67
C ASP A 7 -19.74 -10.09 -5.46
N THR A 8 -20.08 -8.92 -4.95
CA THR A 8 -19.62 -7.66 -5.49
C THR A 8 -18.24 -7.33 -4.95
N ILE A 9 -17.53 -6.37 -5.56
CA ILE A 9 -16.24 -5.90 -5.05
C ILE A 9 -16.36 -5.40 -3.60
N PRO A 10 -17.36 -4.57 -3.22
CA PRO A 10 -17.56 -4.21 -1.82
C PRO A 10 -17.72 -5.40 -0.87
N ASP A 11 -18.45 -6.43 -1.27
CA ASP A 11 -18.62 -7.63 -0.45
C ASP A 11 -17.29 -8.36 -0.23
N LEU A 12 -16.49 -8.50 -1.30
CA LEU A 12 -15.18 -9.12 -1.23
C LEU A 12 -14.23 -8.31 -0.34
N LEU A 13 -14.25 -6.98 -0.41
CA LEU A 13 -13.44 -6.11 0.42
C LEU A 13 -13.81 -6.29 1.91
N GLN A 14 -15.10 -6.31 2.23
CA GLN A 14 -15.53 -6.50 3.62
C GLN A 14 -15.11 -7.84 4.19
N ARG A 15 -15.13 -8.90 3.39
CA ARG A 15 -14.71 -10.23 3.85
C ARG A 15 -13.21 -10.41 3.91
N SER A 16 -12.48 -9.82 2.98
CA SER A 16 -11.03 -10.04 2.81
C SER A 16 -10.19 -9.07 3.62
N LEU A 17 -10.71 -7.87 3.95
CA LEU A 17 -9.98 -6.83 4.66
C LEU A 17 -10.56 -6.64 6.05
N PRO A 18 -10.00 -7.31 7.08
CA PRO A 18 -10.46 -7.09 8.46
C PRO A 18 -10.27 -5.63 8.86
N ARG A 19 -11.16 -5.14 9.71
CA ARG A 19 -11.10 -3.77 10.20
C ARG A 19 -9.74 -3.44 10.83
N GLU A 20 -9.19 -4.38 11.58
CA GLU A 20 -7.90 -4.22 12.26
C GLU A 20 -6.77 -3.98 11.25
N LEU A 21 -6.80 -4.67 10.12
CA LEU A 21 -5.81 -4.48 9.05
C LEU A 21 -5.93 -3.07 8.44
N VAL A 22 -7.15 -2.65 8.11
CA VAL A 22 -7.39 -1.33 7.52
C VAL A 22 -6.94 -0.22 8.45
N MET A 23 -7.29 -0.32 9.73
CA MET A 23 -6.89 0.67 10.74
C MET A 23 -5.38 0.67 10.97
N ALA A 24 -4.75 -0.50 10.98
CA ALA A 24 -3.30 -0.61 11.15
C ALA A 24 -2.55 0.01 9.96
N VAL A 25 -3.03 -0.18 8.74
CA VAL A 25 -2.45 0.42 7.54
C VAL A 25 -2.59 1.94 7.57
N GLU A 26 -3.76 2.45 7.92
CA GLU A 26 -4.00 3.89 8.02
C GLU A 26 -3.06 4.53 9.03
N GLU A 27 -2.95 3.96 10.22
CA GLU A 27 -2.03 4.43 11.25
C GLU A 27 -0.58 4.36 10.79
N ALA A 28 -0.20 3.26 10.14
CA ALA A 28 1.15 3.05 9.65
C ALA A 28 1.59 4.12 8.65
N LEU A 29 0.71 4.51 7.73
CA LEU A 29 1.02 5.56 6.77
C LEU A 29 1.25 6.91 7.46
N THR A 30 0.44 7.23 8.46
CA THR A 30 0.59 8.45 9.25
C THR A 30 1.90 8.44 10.04
N VAL A 31 2.16 7.36 10.76
CA VAL A 31 3.37 7.21 11.59
C VAL A 31 4.63 7.21 10.74
N GLY A 32 4.63 6.51 9.61
CA GLY A 32 5.76 6.48 8.67
C GLY A 32 6.11 7.87 8.15
N ALA A 33 5.11 8.65 7.77
CA ALA A 33 5.31 10.03 7.31
C ALA A 33 5.86 10.92 8.42
N GLN A 34 5.35 10.79 9.64
CA GLN A 34 5.83 11.56 10.80
C GLN A 34 7.29 11.21 11.14
N ARG A 35 7.65 9.93 11.11
CA ARG A 35 9.02 9.48 11.37
C ARG A 35 9.99 10.02 10.31
N ALA A 36 9.58 10.01 9.05
CA ALA A 36 10.40 10.55 7.97
C ALA A 36 10.64 12.04 8.15
N HIS A 37 9.60 12.79 8.50
CA HIS A 37 9.72 14.22 8.77
C HIS A 37 10.67 14.50 9.94
N ALA A 38 10.52 13.77 11.04
CA ALA A 38 11.39 13.92 12.21
C ALA A 38 12.85 13.58 11.89
N ALA A 39 13.09 12.53 11.12
CA ALA A 39 14.44 12.09 10.74
C ALA A 39 15.13 13.08 9.79
N SER A 40 14.38 13.88 9.05
CA SER A 40 14.93 14.85 8.10
C SER A 40 15.30 16.18 8.73
N LYS A 41 14.97 16.41 10.00
CA LYS A 41 15.29 17.66 10.69
C LYS A 41 16.81 17.86 10.78
N GLY A 42 17.26 19.08 10.49
CA GLY A 42 18.67 19.44 10.52
C GLY A 42 19.42 19.20 9.22
N MET A 43 18.74 18.65 8.20
CA MET A 43 19.33 18.53 6.88
C MET A 43 19.42 19.89 6.18
N ASP A 44 20.45 20.05 5.33
CA ASP A 44 20.60 21.24 4.49
C ASP A 44 19.40 21.39 3.56
N GLU A 45 18.93 22.62 3.36
CA GLU A 45 17.78 22.90 2.52
C GLU A 45 17.94 22.39 1.09
N GLY A 46 19.16 22.42 0.56
CA GLY A 46 19.46 21.93 -0.79
C GLY A 46 19.21 20.45 -0.97
N HIS A 47 19.26 19.69 0.11
CA HIS A 47 19.02 18.25 0.09
C HIS A 47 17.67 17.84 0.67
N LEU A 48 17.01 18.75 1.37
CA LEU A 48 15.86 18.44 2.22
C LEU A 48 14.73 17.71 1.48
N SER A 49 14.31 18.22 0.34
CA SER A 49 13.21 17.61 -0.41
C SER A 49 13.54 16.19 -0.88
N HIS A 50 14.77 15.98 -1.32
CA HIS A 50 15.25 14.68 -1.77
C HIS A 50 15.34 13.68 -0.62
N VAL A 51 15.92 14.12 0.50
CA VAL A 51 16.06 13.28 1.70
C VAL A 51 14.69 12.93 2.29
N VAL A 52 13.78 13.89 2.39
CA VAL A 52 12.42 13.65 2.88
C VAL A 52 11.72 12.60 2.03
N GLY A 53 11.84 12.69 0.70
CA GLY A 53 11.25 11.72 -0.22
C GLY A 53 11.77 10.30 0.01
N GLN A 54 13.09 10.15 0.15
CA GLN A 54 13.72 8.86 0.42
C GLN A 54 13.34 8.30 1.79
N LEU A 55 13.42 9.12 2.83
CA LEU A 55 13.08 8.70 4.19
C LEU A 55 11.59 8.35 4.31
N ARG A 56 10.73 9.11 3.64
CA ARG A 56 9.31 8.80 3.62
C ARG A 56 9.06 7.41 3.01
N HIS A 57 9.72 7.12 1.89
CA HIS A 57 9.60 5.81 1.26
C HIS A 57 10.02 4.69 2.22
N PHE A 58 11.19 4.82 2.87
CA PHE A 58 11.71 3.79 3.77
C PHE A 58 10.85 3.63 5.03
N HIS A 59 10.52 4.72 5.69
CA HIS A 59 9.73 4.66 6.93
C HIS A 59 8.30 4.18 6.68
N MET A 60 7.69 4.62 5.59
CA MET A 60 6.35 4.15 5.24
C MET A 60 6.36 2.67 4.82
N ASN A 61 7.42 2.22 4.14
CA ASN A 61 7.59 0.82 3.80
C ASN A 61 7.68 -0.06 5.05
N GLU A 62 8.51 0.34 6.02
CA GLU A 62 8.65 -0.39 7.27
C GLU A 62 7.34 -0.43 8.05
N ALA A 63 6.66 0.70 8.16
CA ALA A 63 5.40 0.79 8.88
C ALA A 63 4.30 -0.02 8.19
N PHE A 64 4.23 0.03 6.87
CA PHE A 64 3.27 -0.74 6.08
C PHE A 64 3.52 -2.23 6.22
N HIS A 65 4.78 -2.66 6.13
CA HIS A 65 5.16 -4.06 6.35
C HIS A 65 4.69 -4.56 7.71
N ARG A 66 4.94 -3.76 8.75
CA ARG A 66 4.51 -4.12 10.11
C ARG A 66 3.00 -4.21 10.24
N ALA A 67 2.27 -3.28 9.61
CA ALA A 67 0.81 -3.32 9.59
C ALA A 67 0.28 -4.58 8.91
N LEU A 68 0.90 -4.99 7.81
CA LEU A 68 0.54 -6.22 7.10
C LEU A 68 0.81 -7.45 7.97
N GLU A 69 1.93 -7.48 8.69
CA GLU A 69 2.21 -8.57 9.64
C GLU A 69 1.14 -8.64 10.73
N MET A 70 0.80 -7.52 11.34
CA MET A 70 -0.21 -7.45 12.40
C MET A 70 -1.59 -7.88 11.90
N GLY A 71 -1.91 -7.59 10.65
CA GLY A 71 -3.16 -7.97 10.01
C GLY A 71 -3.14 -9.36 9.36
N GLU A 72 -2.07 -10.13 9.55
CA GLU A 72 -1.89 -11.46 8.96
C GLU A 72 -2.00 -11.46 7.44
N ALA A 73 -1.48 -10.42 6.80
CA ALA A 73 -1.56 -10.24 5.35
C ALA A 73 -0.28 -10.68 4.61
N SER A 74 0.55 -11.50 5.22
CA SER A 74 1.73 -12.13 4.61
C SER A 74 2.59 -11.16 3.79
N PRO A 75 3.22 -10.17 4.42
CA PRO A 75 3.99 -9.16 3.68
C PRO A 75 5.23 -9.76 3.01
N THR A 76 5.58 -9.19 1.84
CA THR A 76 6.84 -9.48 1.20
C THR A 76 8.00 -8.87 1.99
N ALA A 77 9.20 -9.42 1.81
CA ALA A 77 10.38 -8.89 2.50
C ALA A 77 10.72 -7.46 2.02
N ILE A 78 11.22 -6.65 2.94
CA ILE A 78 11.73 -5.32 2.60
C ILE A 78 13.06 -5.49 1.89
N ARG A 79 13.18 -4.96 0.66
CA ARG A 79 14.40 -5.08 -0.15
C ARG A 79 14.68 -3.79 -0.90
N GLY A 80 15.75 -3.10 -0.54
CA GLY A 80 16.22 -1.92 -1.24
C GLY A 80 15.12 -0.88 -1.45
N ASN A 81 14.93 -0.45 -2.69
CA ASN A 81 13.88 0.51 -3.06
C ASN A 81 12.60 -0.18 -3.55
N GLY A 82 12.51 -1.50 -3.40
CA GLY A 82 11.33 -2.25 -3.79
C GLY A 82 10.11 -1.89 -2.95
N ILE A 83 8.94 -2.20 -3.47
CA ILE A 83 7.69 -2.01 -2.73
C ILE A 83 7.40 -3.24 -1.88
N VAL A 84 6.74 -3.00 -0.75
CA VAL A 84 6.18 -4.06 0.09
C VAL A 84 4.75 -4.32 -0.37
N SER A 85 4.39 -5.57 -0.51
CA SER A 85 3.01 -5.97 -0.78
C SER A 85 2.59 -7.06 0.19
N GLY A 86 1.28 -7.23 0.34
CA GLY A 86 0.72 -8.27 1.19
C GLY A 86 -0.52 -8.87 0.57
N ARG A 87 -0.96 -9.98 1.14
CA ARG A 87 -2.15 -10.66 0.66
C ARG A 87 -3.20 -10.74 1.76
N ALA A 88 -4.39 -10.24 1.46
CA ALA A 88 -5.53 -10.29 2.37
C ALA A 88 -6.71 -10.91 1.61
N GLY A 89 -7.04 -12.17 1.93
CA GLY A 89 -8.06 -12.91 1.19
C GLY A 89 -7.70 -13.01 -0.28
N VAL A 90 -8.58 -12.52 -1.15
CA VAL A 90 -8.37 -12.54 -2.61
C VAL A 90 -7.59 -11.32 -3.11
N PHE A 91 -7.27 -10.36 -2.23
CA PHE A 91 -6.63 -9.11 -2.63
C PHE A 91 -5.13 -9.12 -2.39
N THR A 92 -4.40 -8.50 -3.32
CA THR A 92 -3.01 -8.12 -3.12
C THR A 92 -2.99 -6.62 -2.81
N LEU A 93 -2.34 -6.25 -1.71
CA LEU A 93 -2.28 -4.87 -1.23
C LEU A 93 -0.86 -4.33 -1.44
N ALA A 94 -0.78 -3.12 -1.94
CA ALA A 94 0.49 -2.42 -2.12
C ALA A 94 0.30 -0.92 -1.88
N ARG A 95 1.40 -0.23 -1.59
CA ARG A 95 1.41 1.20 -1.35
C ARG A 95 2.20 1.90 -2.45
N PHE A 96 1.67 2.99 -2.96
CA PHE A 96 2.34 3.86 -3.92
C PHE A 96 2.21 5.30 -3.49
N ASN A 97 3.23 6.11 -3.75
CA ASN A 97 3.18 7.55 -3.58
C ASN A 97 2.61 8.19 -4.85
N ILE A 98 1.61 9.04 -4.66
CA ILE A 98 0.99 9.80 -5.76
C ILE A 98 1.20 11.29 -5.46
N PRO A 99 1.81 12.07 -6.37
CA PRO A 99 1.96 13.50 -6.18
C PRO A 99 0.61 14.20 -6.04
N ASP A 100 0.56 15.24 -5.21
CA ASP A 100 -0.65 16.04 -5.03
C ASP A 100 -1.17 16.58 -6.37
N GLY A 101 -2.47 16.46 -6.57
CA GLY A 101 -3.13 16.95 -7.78
C GLY A 101 -2.95 16.06 -9.00
N PHE A 102 -2.19 14.96 -8.89
CA PHE A 102 -1.98 14.05 -10.01
C PHE A 102 -2.46 12.65 -9.66
N TRP A 103 -3.43 12.19 -10.41
CA TRP A 103 -3.81 10.79 -10.39
C TRP A 103 -3.03 10.06 -11.47
N ILE A 104 -2.09 9.21 -11.05
CA ILE A 104 -1.25 8.47 -11.97
C ILE A 104 -1.95 7.17 -12.37
N ASN A 105 -2.05 6.93 -13.69
CA ASN A 105 -2.55 5.67 -14.19
C ASN A 105 -1.59 4.54 -13.77
N GLY A 106 -2.08 3.61 -12.97
CA GLY A 106 -1.28 2.49 -12.47
C GLY A 106 -0.68 1.61 -13.57
N ARG A 107 -1.27 1.63 -14.75
CA ARG A 107 -0.77 0.86 -15.90
C ARG A 107 0.46 1.47 -16.56
N CYS A 108 0.78 2.73 -16.27
CA CYS A 108 1.97 3.38 -16.81
C CYS A 108 3.25 2.99 -16.09
N SER A 109 3.16 2.41 -14.89
CA SER A 109 4.29 1.92 -14.11
C SER A 109 4.34 0.40 -14.20
N HIS A 110 5.53 -0.16 -14.45
CA HIS A 110 5.71 -1.62 -14.50
C HIS A 110 5.26 -2.28 -13.19
N THR A 111 5.69 -1.75 -12.06
CA THR A 111 5.34 -2.31 -10.75
C THR A 111 3.85 -2.21 -10.45
N ARG A 112 3.24 -1.05 -10.73
CA ARG A 112 1.80 -0.85 -10.53
C ARG A 112 0.99 -1.74 -11.45
N ARG A 113 1.47 -1.96 -12.67
CA ARG A 113 0.84 -2.86 -13.63
C ARG A 113 0.86 -4.30 -13.11
N GLN A 114 1.97 -4.74 -12.54
CA GLN A 114 2.06 -6.07 -11.93
C GLN A 114 1.06 -6.23 -10.78
N MET A 115 0.92 -5.23 -9.92
CA MET A 115 -0.06 -5.25 -8.83
C MET A 115 -1.49 -5.29 -9.36
N SER A 116 -1.77 -4.54 -10.41
CA SER A 116 -3.08 -4.56 -11.08
C SER A 116 -3.39 -5.95 -11.62
N TYR A 117 -2.44 -6.60 -12.26
CA TYR A 117 -2.62 -7.97 -12.76
C TYR A 117 -2.80 -9.00 -11.63
N ALA A 118 -2.14 -8.81 -10.50
CA ALA A 118 -2.31 -9.68 -9.34
C ALA A 118 -3.76 -9.69 -8.83
N ASN A 119 -4.50 -8.60 -9.04
CA ASN A 119 -5.90 -8.48 -8.65
C ASN A 119 -6.89 -8.66 -9.81
N LYS A 120 -6.40 -9.01 -11.00
CA LYS A 120 -7.24 -9.08 -12.20
C LYS A 120 -8.35 -10.12 -12.10
N ALA A 121 -8.11 -11.21 -11.36
CA ALA A 121 -9.10 -12.29 -11.22
C ALA A 121 -10.39 -11.84 -10.54
N ILE A 122 -10.37 -10.73 -9.80
CA ILE A 122 -11.54 -10.18 -9.12
C ILE A 122 -12.08 -8.91 -9.78
N ASP A 123 -11.43 -8.45 -10.86
CA ASP A 123 -11.88 -7.28 -11.60
C ASP A 123 -13.11 -7.66 -12.45
N PRO A 124 -14.28 -7.02 -12.22
CA PRO A 124 -15.48 -7.33 -12.98
C PRO A 124 -15.47 -6.76 -14.40
N LEU A 125 -14.52 -5.88 -14.73
CA LEU A 125 -14.41 -5.28 -16.06
C LEU A 125 -13.56 -6.15 -16.97
N PRO A 126 -14.04 -6.40 -18.19
CA PRO A 126 -13.28 -7.20 -19.15
C PRO A 126 -11.98 -6.52 -19.58
#